data_989ab66eae4e3e2c4442b2b6769da2f4
#
_entry.id   989ab66eae4e3e2c4442b2b6769da2f4
#
_cell.length_a   1.000
_cell.length_b   1.000
_cell.length_c   1.000
_cell.angle_alpha   90.00
_cell.angle_beta   90.00
_cell.angle_gamma   90.00
#
_symmetry.space_group_name_H-M   'P 1'
#
loop_
_entity.id
_entity.type
_entity.pdbx_description
1 polymer ?
#
loop_
_entity_poly.entity_id
_entity_poly.type
_entity_poly.pdbx_seq_one_letter_code
_entity_poly.pdbx_strand_id
1 'polypeptide(L)'
;IVLIDDIGFGASQSFGGPIEMPTLERMASEGLRYNRFHTTALCSPTRVALLTGRNHHVNNAGAIMELATGFPGNTGIRPLSVTPLAEILRQNGYSTAAFGKYHETPPWEVSTSGPYDRWPTGSGFDKFYGFIGGETNQWAPAIYDGVTRVEHKASDSYHFTTDMTDQAIKWVSAQQALTPDKPFYMYFAPGATHAPHHAPKEWIEKYKGRFNGGWDKLREETYERQKAMGVIPADAKLTPRPAEIPAWDDMSDVQKRLFERQMETFAGFAAHTDHEVGRLVAQLEAIGELDNTIFFYIVGDNGSSAEGGPEGTYNEMMALNGVVGKADQMIGHI
;
A
#
# COMPACT_ATOMS: atom_id res chain seq x y z
N ILE A 1 -2.44 -0.86 12.68
CA ILE A 1 -2.71 -1.50 11.37
C ILE A 1 -1.71 -0.98 10.36
N VAL A 2 -0.97 -1.88 9.70
CA VAL A 2 -0.15 -1.59 8.51
C VAL A 2 -0.92 -2.11 7.29
N LEU A 3 -1.10 -1.27 6.27
CA LEU A 3 -1.77 -1.63 5.02
C LEU A 3 -0.88 -1.24 3.84
N ILE A 4 -0.31 -2.23 3.16
CA ILE A 4 0.50 -2.01 1.96
C ILE A 4 -0.42 -1.85 0.74
N ASP A 5 -0.07 -0.93 -0.15
CA ASP A 5 -0.84 -0.59 -1.34
C ASP A 5 -0.41 -1.44 -2.55
N ASP A 6 -1.33 -1.84 -3.40
CA ASP A 6 -1.10 -2.50 -4.70
C ASP A 6 -0.12 -3.69 -4.69
N ILE A 7 -0.14 -4.52 -3.65
CA ILE A 7 0.67 -5.74 -3.57
C ILE A 7 -0.22 -6.97 -3.37
N GLY A 8 0.04 -8.04 -4.11
CA GLY A 8 -0.62 -9.32 -3.88
C GLY A 8 0.06 -10.13 -2.78
N PHE A 9 -0.70 -10.91 -2.02
CA PHE A 9 -0.15 -11.75 -0.94
C PHE A 9 0.96 -12.70 -1.44
N GLY A 10 0.84 -13.20 -2.66
CA GLY A 10 1.83 -14.07 -3.30
C GLY A 10 3.12 -13.35 -3.73
N ALA A 11 3.27 -12.07 -3.49
CA ALA A 11 4.50 -11.34 -3.78
C ALA A 11 5.57 -11.54 -2.69
N SER A 12 5.17 -11.60 -1.40
CA SER A 12 6.09 -11.74 -0.29
C SER A 12 6.51 -13.19 -0.03
N GLN A 13 7.74 -13.38 0.46
CA GLN A 13 8.26 -14.70 0.84
C GLN A 13 7.41 -15.36 1.93
N SER A 14 6.80 -14.61 2.82
CA SER A 14 5.91 -15.12 3.88
C SER A 14 4.71 -15.89 3.34
N PHE A 15 4.35 -15.67 2.08
CA PHE A 15 3.31 -16.38 1.34
C PHE A 15 3.83 -17.08 0.08
N GLY A 16 5.12 -17.42 0.03
CA GLY A 16 5.75 -18.16 -1.05
C GLY A 16 6.23 -17.33 -2.23
N GLY A 17 6.13 -16.01 -2.18
CA GLY A 17 6.57 -15.09 -3.23
C GLY A 17 8.08 -14.89 -3.30
N PRO A 18 8.56 -14.09 -4.25
CA PRO A 18 9.98 -13.86 -4.48
C PRO A 18 10.57 -12.69 -3.67
N ILE A 19 9.75 -11.86 -3.03
CA ILE A 19 10.20 -10.62 -2.38
C ILE A 19 10.50 -10.88 -0.91
N GLU A 20 11.72 -10.55 -0.51
CA GLU A 20 12.17 -10.65 0.88
C GLU A 20 11.59 -9.49 1.70
N MET A 21 10.75 -9.83 2.67
CA MET A 21 10.10 -8.91 3.59
C MET A 21 10.30 -9.42 5.03
N PRO A 22 11.50 -9.21 5.61
CA PRO A 22 11.88 -9.83 6.89
C PRO A 22 11.03 -9.37 8.08
N THR A 23 10.48 -8.17 8.06
CA THR A 23 9.55 -7.70 9.11
C THR A 23 8.24 -8.47 9.06
N LEU A 24 7.66 -8.61 7.86
CA LEU A 24 6.46 -9.41 7.66
C LEU A 24 6.70 -10.87 8.03
N GLU A 25 7.87 -11.44 7.69
CA GLU A 25 8.25 -12.81 8.05
C GLU A 25 8.32 -13.00 9.56
N ARG A 26 8.94 -12.05 10.27
CA ARG A 26 8.96 -12.04 11.75
C ARG A 26 7.54 -12.02 12.31
N MET A 27 6.69 -11.11 11.86
CA MET A 27 5.29 -11.02 12.31
C MET A 27 4.50 -12.30 12.00
N ALA A 28 4.73 -12.92 10.84
CA ALA A 28 4.09 -14.17 10.46
C ALA A 28 4.55 -15.37 11.29
N SER A 29 5.82 -15.39 11.73
CA SER A 29 6.39 -16.48 12.53
C SER A 29 6.04 -16.35 14.02
N GLU A 30 5.91 -15.13 14.54
CA GLU A 30 5.56 -14.84 15.93
C GLU A 30 4.03 -14.73 16.15
N GLY A 31 3.23 -14.67 15.09
CA GLY A 31 1.80 -14.44 15.14
C GLY A 31 0.95 -15.39 14.31
N LEU A 32 -0.16 -14.89 13.83
CA LEU A 32 -1.10 -15.62 12.99
C LEU A 32 -0.99 -15.17 11.53
N ARG A 33 -0.79 -16.11 10.62
CA ARG A 33 -0.77 -15.88 9.18
C ARG A 33 -2.10 -16.32 8.57
N TYR A 34 -2.90 -15.34 8.13
CA TYR A 34 -4.17 -15.59 7.46
C TYR A 34 -3.94 -15.85 5.97
N ASN A 35 -4.42 -16.97 5.46
CA ASN A 35 -4.40 -17.33 4.04
C ASN A 35 -5.79 -17.26 3.38
N ARG A 36 -6.79 -16.78 4.10
CA ARG A 36 -8.17 -16.52 3.64
C ARG A 36 -8.63 -15.15 4.09
N PHE A 37 -7.92 -14.14 3.65
CA PHE A 37 -8.23 -12.73 3.89
C PHE A 37 -8.62 -12.09 2.55
N HIS A 38 -9.81 -11.52 2.48
CA HIS A 38 -10.34 -10.97 1.24
C HIS A 38 -10.51 -9.46 1.37
N THR A 39 -10.06 -8.75 0.35
CA THR A 39 -10.26 -7.31 0.17
C THR A 39 -11.20 -7.06 -1.01
N THR A 40 -11.50 -5.81 -1.30
CA THR A 40 -12.17 -5.47 -2.55
C THR A 40 -11.15 -5.43 -3.70
N ALA A 41 -11.61 -5.21 -4.93
CA ALA A 41 -10.72 -5.14 -6.09
C ALA A 41 -9.97 -3.80 -6.24
N LEU A 42 -10.24 -2.82 -5.37
CA LEU A 42 -9.71 -1.45 -5.45
C LEU A 42 -9.36 -0.90 -4.07
N CYS A 43 -8.40 0.04 -4.02
CA CYS A 43 -7.86 0.62 -2.79
C CYS A 43 -8.91 1.39 -1.95
N SER A 44 -9.60 2.40 -2.49
CA SER A 44 -10.60 3.19 -1.72
C SER A 44 -11.72 2.33 -1.14
N PRO A 45 -12.35 1.42 -1.88
CA PRO A 45 -13.37 0.52 -1.33
C PRO A 45 -12.86 -0.35 -0.17
N THR A 46 -11.64 -0.87 -0.28
CA THR A 46 -11.02 -1.66 0.80
C THR A 46 -10.73 -0.79 2.02
N ARG A 47 -10.15 0.39 1.82
CA ARG A 47 -9.80 1.32 2.92
C ARG A 47 -11.04 1.76 3.68
N VAL A 48 -12.09 2.18 2.98
CA VAL A 48 -13.33 2.60 3.62
C VAL A 48 -14.02 1.43 4.35
N ALA A 49 -13.97 0.21 3.80
CA ALA A 49 -14.50 -0.97 4.47
C ALA A 49 -13.70 -1.32 5.73
N LEU A 50 -12.37 -1.28 5.65
CA LEU A 50 -11.47 -1.54 6.78
C LEU A 50 -11.67 -0.51 7.92
N LEU A 51 -11.71 0.77 7.58
CA LEU A 51 -11.78 1.84 8.57
C LEU A 51 -13.18 2.06 9.15
N THR A 52 -14.23 1.50 8.53
CA THR A 52 -15.61 1.63 9.04
C THR A 52 -16.23 0.33 9.54
N GLY A 53 -15.63 -0.82 9.20
CA GLY A 53 -16.22 -2.14 9.47
C GLY A 53 -17.51 -2.41 8.68
N ARG A 54 -17.78 -1.67 7.60
CA ARG A 54 -18.99 -1.77 6.80
C ARG A 54 -18.68 -2.00 5.34
N ASN A 55 -19.59 -2.68 4.64
CA ASN A 55 -19.47 -2.88 3.20
C ASN A 55 -19.25 -1.54 2.48
N HIS A 56 -18.36 -1.53 1.50
CA HIS A 56 -17.96 -0.34 0.76
C HIS A 56 -19.12 0.34 0.00
N HIS A 57 -20.10 -0.41 -0.53
CA HIS A 57 -21.29 0.19 -1.15
C HIS A 57 -22.17 0.94 -0.15
N VAL A 58 -22.26 0.48 1.11
CA VAL A 58 -22.98 1.23 2.17
C VAL A 58 -22.27 2.56 2.47
N ASN A 59 -20.95 2.59 2.24
CA ASN A 59 -20.14 3.80 2.35
C ASN A 59 -20.13 4.66 1.07
N ASN A 60 -20.91 4.29 0.05
CA ASN A 60 -20.91 4.94 -1.28
C ASN A 60 -19.54 4.90 -2.00
N ALA A 61 -18.73 3.90 -1.72
CA ALA A 61 -17.41 3.68 -2.32
C ALA A 61 -17.41 2.39 -3.17
N GLY A 62 -18.28 2.32 -4.16
CA GLY A 62 -18.38 1.19 -5.09
C GLY A 62 -17.17 1.06 -6.03
N ALA A 63 -16.45 2.17 -6.25
CA ALA A 63 -15.19 2.26 -6.97
C ALA A 63 -14.23 3.20 -6.19
N ILE A 64 -13.05 3.50 -6.76
CA ILE A 64 -12.18 4.56 -6.23
C ILE A 64 -12.90 5.90 -6.26
N MET A 65 -12.49 6.82 -5.39
CA MET A 65 -13.19 8.10 -5.20
C MET A 65 -13.24 8.93 -6.49
N GLU A 66 -12.21 8.82 -7.34
CA GLU A 66 -12.09 9.50 -8.65
C GLU A 66 -13.10 8.99 -9.68
N LEU A 67 -13.62 7.77 -9.51
CA LEU A 67 -14.64 7.15 -10.37
C LEU A 67 -16.05 7.19 -9.77
N ALA A 68 -16.28 8.09 -8.82
CA ALA A 68 -17.58 8.31 -8.22
C ALA A 68 -18.63 8.72 -9.28
N THR A 69 -19.85 8.27 -9.07
CA THR A 69 -20.99 8.53 -9.96
C THR A 69 -22.19 9.12 -9.19
N GLY A 70 -23.26 9.51 -9.87
CA GLY A 70 -24.50 9.91 -9.22
C GLY A 70 -25.36 8.76 -8.69
N PHE A 71 -24.93 7.51 -8.85
CA PHE A 71 -25.72 6.35 -8.45
C PHE A 71 -25.49 5.97 -6.98
N PRO A 72 -26.55 5.51 -6.27
CA PRO A 72 -26.42 4.99 -4.91
C PRO A 72 -25.36 3.89 -4.80
N GLY A 73 -24.60 3.90 -3.71
CA GLY A 73 -23.50 2.94 -3.47
C GLY A 73 -22.17 3.30 -4.14
N ASN A 74 -22.13 4.33 -5.00
CA ASN A 74 -20.89 4.80 -5.65
C ASN A 74 -20.82 6.33 -5.79
N THR A 75 -21.39 7.08 -4.85
CA THR A 75 -21.35 8.55 -4.92
C THR A 75 -20.03 9.14 -4.42
N GLY A 76 -19.11 8.33 -3.91
CA GLY A 76 -17.85 8.77 -3.31
C GLY A 76 -18.02 9.54 -1.98
N ILE A 77 -19.25 9.66 -1.49
CA ILE A 77 -19.58 10.44 -0.29
C ILE A 77 -19.95 9.49 0.85
N ARG A 78 -18.99 9.18 1.72
CA ARG A 78 -19.27 8.41 2.94
C ARG A 78 -20.31 9.15 3.78
N PRO A 79 -21.45 8.52 4.15
CA PRO A 79 -22.42 9.15 5.03
C PRO A 79 -21.80 9.47 6.39
N LEU A 80 -22.06 10.66 6.94
CA LEU A 80 -21.55 11.06 8.26
C LEU A 80 -22.13 10.21 9.40
N SER A 81 -23.25 9.51 9.16
CA SER A 81 -23.81 8.52 10.09
C SER A 81 -23.00 7.22 10.18
N VAL A 82 -22.06 7.00 9.26
CA VAL A 82 -21.10 5.88 9.32
C VAL A 82 -19.87 6.35 10.06
N THR A 83 -19.77 5.95 11.32
CA THR A 83 -18.67 6.33 12.21
C THR A 83 -17.44 5.48 11.91
N PRO A 84 -16.27 6.08 11.58
CA PRO A 84 -15.02 5.34 11.42
C PRO A 84 -14.49 4.77 12.73
N LEU A 85 -13.70 3.70 12.65
CA LEU A 85 -13.06 3.06 13.80
C LEU A 85 -12.23 4.05 14.62
N ALA A 86 -11.50 4.95 13.97
CA ALA A 86 -10.70 5.94 14.66
C ALA A 86 -11.55 6.83 15.57
N GLU A 87 -12.72 7.28 15.12
CA GLU A 87 -13.64 8.07 15.93
C GLU A 87 -14.21 7.27 17.11
N ILE A 88 -14.57 6.00 16.88
CA ILE A 88 -15.05 5.11 17.96
C ILE A 88 -13.97 4.96 19.02
N LEU A 89 -12.73 4.68 18.63
CA LEU A 89 -11.62 4.50 19.56
C LEU A 89 -11.26 5.81 20.28
N ARG A 90 -11.26 6.95 19.58
CA ARG A 90 -11.02 8.26 20.16
C ARG A 90 -12.05 8.59 21.25
N GLN A 91 -13.33 8.33 21.01
CA GLN A 91 -14.39 8.49 22.00
C GLN A 91 -14.27 7.53 23.20
N ASN A 92 -13.52 6.44 23.03
CA ASN A 92 -13.21 5.48 24.10
C ASN A 92 -11.83 5.67 24.72
N GLY A 93 -11.24 6.85 24.55
CA GLY A 93 -10.02 7.25 25.26
C GLY A 93 -8.71 6.92 24.56
N TYR A 94 -8.72 6.43 23.31
CA TYR A 94 -7.50 6.20 22.55
C TYR A 94 -6.91 7.49 21.98
N SER A 95 -5.60 7.54 21.87
CA SER A 95 -4.91 8.46 20.96
C SER A 95 -4.93 7.86 19.56
N THR A 96 -5.26 8.64 18.54
CA THR A 96 -5.48 8.12 17.18
C THR A 96 -4.62 8.83 16.16
N ALA A 97 -3.94 8.08 15.29
CA ALA A 97 -3.08 8.64 14.25
C ALA A 97 -3.18 7.88 12.92
N ALA A 98 -3.08 8.62 11.83
CA ALA A 98 -2.95 8.07 10.48
C ALA A 98 -1.70 8.62 9.80
N PHE A 99 -0.95 7.72 9.14
CA PHE A 99 0.27 8.05 8.39
C PHE A 99 0.19 7.46 6.99
N GLY A 100 0.44 8.28 5.96
CA GLY A 100 0.49 7.86 4.57
C GLY A 100 -0.78 8.11 3.77
N LYS A 101 -1.18 7.13 2.95
CA LYS A 101 -2.32 7.20 2.03
C LYS A 101 -3.65 7.08 2.77
N TYR A 102 -4.55 8.01 2.50
CA TYR A 102 -5.92 7.95 3.03
C TYR A 102 -6.93 7.43 2.00
N HIS A 103 -7.10 8.13 0.89
CA HIS A 103 -7.89 7.76 -0.29
C HIS A 103 -9.38 7.45 -0.01
N GLU A 104 -9.98 8.17 0.94
CA GLU A 104 -11.41 8.08 1.26
C GLU A 104 -12.15 9.41 1.13
N THR A 105 -11.41 10.48 0.85
CA THR A 105 -11.99 11.82 0.67
C THR A 105 -12.42 11.99 -0.78
N PRO A 106 -13.65 12.45 -1.05
CA PRO A 106 -14.07 12.75 -2.41
C PRO A 106 -13.13 13.75 -3.10
N PRO A 107 -12.81 13.61 -4.41
CA PRO A 107 -11.86 14.48 -5.09
C PRO A 107 -12.19 15.98 -5.01
N TRP A 108 -13.47 16.34 -4.95
CA TRP A 108 -13.90 17.74 -4.80
C TRP A 108 -13.79 18.29 -3.38
N GLU A 109 -13.44 17.45 -2.39
CA GLU A 109 -13.17 17.85 -1.00
C GLU A 109 -11.67 17.82 -0.65
N VAL A 110 -10.76 17.51 -1.59
CA VAL A 110 -9.31 17.33 -1.32
C VAL A 110 -8.53 18.66 -1.26
N SER A 111 -9.18 19.79 -1.38
CA SER A 111 -8.49 21.08 -1.31
C SER A 111 -8.24 21.55 0.13
N THR A 112 -7.25 22.42 0.30
CA THR A 112 -6.96 23.08 1.60
C THR A 112 -8.07 24.02 2.09
N SER A 113 -9.12 24.20 1.29
CA SER A 113 -10.33 24.95 1.67
C SER A 113 -11.39 24.06 2.31
N GLY A 114 -11.17 22.74 2.35
CA GLY A 114 -12.16 21.77 2.82
C GLY A 114 -13.34 21.56 1.85
N PRO A 115 -14.45 20.97 2.32
CA PRO A 115 -14.74 20.62 3.73
C PRO A 115 -13.84 19.50 4.27
N TYR A 116 -13.60 19.49 5.59
CA TYR A 116 -12.69 18.54 6.23
C TYR A 116 -13.39 17.37 6.91
N ASP A 117 -14.73 17.27 6.83
CA ASP A 117 -15.53 16.26 7.52
C ASP A 117 -15.15 14.81 7.13
N ARG A 118 -14.62 14.62 5.91
CA ARG A 118 -14.18 13.31 5.39
C ARG A 118 -12.66 13.20 5.25
N TRP A 119 -11.94 14.19 5.74
CA TRP A 119 -10.51 14.08 5.92
C TRP A 119 -10.17 13.18 7.12
N PRO A 120 -8.93 12.69 7.25
CA PRO A 120 -8.55 11.87 8.40
C PRO A 120 -8.90 12.53 9.75
N THR A 121 -8.63 13.82 9.90
CA THR A 121 -8.95 14.57 11.12
C THR A 121 -10.46 14.70 11.38
N GLY A 122 -11.27 14.85 10.35
CA GLY A 122 -12.74 14.80 10.44
C GLY A 122 -13.30 13.39 10.61
N SER A 123 -12.46 12.37 10.46
CA SER A 123 -12.79 10.94 10.58
C SER A 123 -12.30 10.31 11.89
N GLY A 124 -11.84 11.13 12.84
CA GLY A 124 -11.50 10.70 14.19
C GLY A 124 -10.01 10.44 14.44
N PHE A 125 -9.12 10.82 13.51
CA PHE A 125 -7.68 10.80 13.77
C PHE A 125 -7.21 12.13 14.37
N ASP A 126 -6.67 12.10 15.57
CA ASP A 126 -6.08 13.28 16.25
C ASP A 126 -4.82 13.77 15.53
N LYS A 127 -4.08 12.86 14.90
CA LYS A 127 -2.90 13.14 14.08
C LYS A 127 -3.06 12.54 12.69
N PHE A 128 -2.71 13.32 11.68
CA PHE A 128 -2.55 12.85 10.32
C PHE A 128 -1.25 13.40 9.73
N TYR A 129 -0.48 12.54 9.06
CA TYR A 129 0.65 12.95 8.24
C TYR A 129 0.71 12.09 6.99
N GLY A 130 0.39 12.66 5.84
CA GLY A 130 0.27 11.87 4.63
C GLY A 130 -0.41 12.59 3.47
N PHE A 131 -0.95 11.83 2.53
CA PHE A 131 -1.63 12.34 1.35
C PHE A 131 -3.08 11.84 1.28
N ILE A 132 -3.93 12.67 0.65
CA ILE A 132 -5.39 12.46 0.66
C ILE A 132 -5.86 11.64 -0.55
N GLY A 133 -5.20 11.79 -1.70
CA GLY A 133 -5.56 11.12 -2.96
C GLY A 133 -5.06 9.68 -3.06
N GLY A 134 -5.14 9.12 -4.26
CA GLY A 134 -4.76 7.74 -4.56
C GLY A 134 -3.27 7.49 -4.61
N GLU A 135 -2.48 8.49 -5.04
CA GLU A 135 -1.05 8.37 -5.23
C GLU A 135 -0.30 9.64 -4.83
N THR A 136 1.00 9.55 -4.65
CA THR A 136 1.89 10.70 -4.51
C THR A 136 3.31 10.36 -4.97
N ASN A 137 4.04 11.36 -5.45
CA ASN A 137 5.46 11.25 -5.73
C ASN A 137 6.23 10.99 -4.43
N GLN A 138 7.12 9.99 -4.38
CA GLN A 138 7.86 9.64 -3.16
C GLN A 138 9.04 10.57 -2.87
N TRP A 139 9.55 11.28 -3.88
CA TRP A 139 10.68 12.22 -3.77
C TRP A 139 10.23 13.67 -3.55
N ALA A 140 9.02 13.99 -4.02
CA ALA A 140 8.41 15.33 -3.89
C ALA A 140 6.89 15.20 -3.66
N PRO A 141 6.47 14.65 -2.51
CA PRO A 141 5.07 14.33 -2.25
C PRO A 141 4.21 15.56 -2.01
N ALA A 142 2.92 15.45 -2.37
CA ALA A 142 1.88 16.40 -1.98
C ALA A 142 1.23 15.93 -0.68
N ILE A 143 1.79 16.28 0.47
CA ILE A 143 1.37 15.79 1.78
C ILE A 143 0.86 16.89 2.71
N TYR A 144 0.17 16.44 3.76
CA TYR A 144 -0.45 17.27 4.78
C TYR A 144 -0.05 16.81 6.18
N ASP A 145 0.10 17.77 7.09
CA ASP A 145 0.09 17.55 8.53
C ASP A 145 -1.25 18.08 9.09
N GLY A 146 -2.11 17.16 9.50
CA GLY A 146 -3.51 17.48 9.76
C GLY A 146 -4.21 17.93 8.48
N VAL A 147 -4.59 19.20 8.42
CA VAL A 147 -5.19 19.86 7.25
C VAL A 147 -4.25 20.86 6.58
N THR A 148 -3.04 20.99 7.10
CA THR A 148 -2.06 21.96 6.62
C THR A 148 -1.11 21.29 5.64
N ARG A 149 -0.98 21.86 4.44
CA ARG A 149 -0.02 21.36 3.45
C ARG A 149 1.41 21.53 3.95
N VAL A 150 2.19 20.46 3.83
CA VAL A 150 3.62 20.47 4.12
C VAL A 150 4.38 20.88 2.88
N GLU A 151 5.23 21.89 3.00
CA GLU A 151 6.14 22.28 1.93
C GLU A 151 7.45 21.50 2.06
N HIS A 152 7.78 20.76 1.03
CA HIS A 152 9.05 20.05 0.94
C HIS A 152 10.06 20.79 0.10
N LYS A 153 11.31 20.80 0.57
CA LYS A 153 12.46 21.04 -0.32
C LYS A 153 12.91 19.69 -0.86
N ALA A 154 12.79 19.50 -2.17
CA ALA A 154 13.32 18.34 -2.82
C ALA A 154 14.80 18.15 -2.46
N SER A 155 15.19 16.95 -2.07
CA SER A 155 16.58 16.56 -1.85
C SER A 155 16.77 15.13 -2.31
N ASP A 156 17.98 14.80 -2.77
CA ASP A 156 18.32 13.45 -3.25
C ASP A 156 18.25 12.37 -2.17
N SER A 157 18.24 12.79 -0.89
CA SER A 157 18.15 11.89 0.27
C SER A 157 16.73 11.75 0.83
N TYR A 158 15.75 12.51 0.32
CA TYR A 158 14.37 12.43 0.82
C TYR A 158 13.63 11.27 0.18
N HIS A 159 12.88 10.55 0.99
CA HIS A 159 11.89 9.56 0.52
C HIS A 159 10.69 9.57 1.46
N PHE A 160 9.48 9.68 0.91
CA PHE A 160 8.27 9.86 1.72
C PHE A 160 7.99 8.68 2.66
N THR A 161 8.20 7.44 2.24
CA THR A 161 7.99 6.29 3.14
C THR A 161 8.88 6.36 4.37
N THR A 162 10.14 6.81 4.22
CA THR A 162 11.07 7.02 5.35
C THR A 162 10.62 8.18 6.24
N ASP A 163 10.25 9.32 5.65
CA ASP A 163 9.77 10.49 6.40
C ASP A 163 8.49 10.18 7.20
N MET A 164 7.50 9.54 6.57
CA MET A 164 6.27 9.17 7.29
C MET A 164 6.54 8.18 8.43
N THR A 165 7.52 7.28 8.28
CA THR A 165 7.95 6.37 9.34
C THR A 165 8.59 7.14 10.50
N ASP A 166 9.44 8.12 10.21
CA ASP A 166 10.04 8.99 11.22
C ASP A 166 8.96 9.77 12.00
N GLN A 167 7.92 10.26 11.32
CA GLN A 167 6.79 10.93 11.96
C GLN A 167 5.97 9.97 12.83
N ALA A 168 5.75 8.73 12.39
CA ALA A 168 5.04 7.70 13.15
C ALA A 168 5.83 7.31 14.42
N ILE A 169 7.14 7.07 14.29
CA ILE A 169 8.05 6.78 15.39
C ILE A 169 8.06 7.93 16.40
N LYS A 170 8.20 9.16 15.94
CA LYS A 170 8.15 10.35 16.78
C LYS A 170 6.83 10.46 17.54
N TRP A 171 5.71 10.22 16.84
CA TRP A 171 4.39 10.30 17.45
C TRP A 171 4.20 9.24 18.54
N VAL A 172 4.48 7.95 18.26
CA VAL A 172 4.27 6.88 19.25
C VAL A 172 5.19 7.03 20.45
N SER A 173 6.42 7.48 20.25
CA SER A 173 7.36 7.77 21.34
C SER A 173 6.86 8.91 22.25
N ALA A 174 6.27 9.94 21.63
CA ALA A 174 5.68 11.04 22.40
C ALA A 174 4.44 10.59 23.19
N GLN A 175 3.58 9.72 22.60
CA GLN A 175 2.43 9.15 23.33
C GLN A 175 2.89 8.39 24.56
N GLN A 176 3.87 7.48 24.40
CA GLN A 176 4.41 6.70 25.51
C GLN A 176 5.05 7.58 26.60
N ALA A 177 5.80 8.60 26.22
CA ALA A 177 6.47 9.49 27.17
C ALA A 177 5.51 10.40 27.96
N LEU A 178 4.45 10.87 27.30
CA LEU A 178 3.53 11.87 27.88
C LEU A 178 2.29 11.28 28.51
N THR A 179 1.80 10.15 27.99
CA THR A 179 0.57 9.50 28.42
C THR A 179 0.68 7.98 28.35
N PRO A 180 1.58 7.35 29.15
CA PRO A 180 1.90 5.93 29.04
C PRO A 180 0.70 4.99 29.25
N ASP A 181 -0.27 5.41 30.07
CA ASP A 181 -1.47 4.62 30.34
C ASP A 181 -2.59 4.80 29.29
N LYS A 182 -2.39 5.70 28.32
CA LYS A 182 -3.40 5.95 27.30
C LYS A 182 -3.17 5.06 26.09
N PRO A 183 -4.12 4.17 25.72
CA PRO A 183 -3.96 3.32 24.55
C PRO A 183 -3.93 4.15 23.26
N PHE A 184 -3.30 3.62 22.22
CA PHE A 184 -3.24 4.25 20.92
C PHE A 184 -3.77 3.38 19.79
N TYR A 185 -4.24 4.02 18.74
CA TYR A 185 -4.58 3.43 17.45
C TYR A 185 -3.78 4.13 16.35
N MET A 186 -3.02 3.35 15.59
CA MET A 186 -2.25 3.84 14.46
C MET A 186 -2.68 3.15 13.19
N TYR A 187 -3.02 3.93 12.15
CA TYR A 187 -3.19 3.50 10.78
C TYR A 187 -1.98 3.93 9.97
N PHE A 188 -1.14 2.97 9.59
CA PHE A 188 0.10 3.17 8.85
C PHE A 188 -0.08 2.60 7.44
N ALA A 189 -0.27 3.46 6.46
CA ALA A 189 -0.64 3.10 5.10
C ALA A 189 0.32 3.76 4.09
N PRO A 190 1.52 3.18 3.85
CA PRO A 190 2.44 3.73 2.85
C PRO A 190 1.81 3.72 1.46
N GLY A 191 2.29 4.61 0.57
CA GLY A 191 1.89 4.62 -0.83
C GLY A 191 2.53 3.51 -1.67
N ALA A 192 3.48 2.78 -1.10
CA ALA A 192 4.07 1.61 -1.74
C ALA A 192 3.09 0.41 -1.66
N THR A 193 2.96 -0.40 -2.70
CA THR A 193 3.76 -0.43 -3.94
C THR A 193 3.03 0.16 -5.14
N HIS A 194 2.10 1.09 -4.90
CA HIS A 194 1.35 1.79 -5.95
C HIS A 194 2.29 2.64 -6.83
N ALA A 195 1.91 2.84 -8.08
CA ALA A 195 2.56 3.83 -8.94
C ALA A 195 2.48 5.25 -8.32
N PRO A 196 3.47 6.13 -8.60
CA PRO A 196 4.72 5.87 -9.30
C PRO A 196 5.68 5.02 -8.47
N HIS A 197 6.31 4.03 -9.10
CA HIS A 197 7.21 3.08 -8.42
C HIS A 197 8.58 3.73 -8.12
N HIS A 198 8.56 4.70 -7.23
CA HIS A 198 9.73 5.45 -6.80
C HIS A 198 10.44 4.74 -5.63
N ALA A 199 11.23 3.71 -5.93
CA ALA A 199 12.02 3.01 -4.94
C ALA A 199 13.46 3.57 -4.87
N PRO A 200 14.11 3.61 -3.69
CA PRO A 200 15.52 3.97 -3.60
C PRO A 200 16.40 2.98 -4.37
N LYS A 201 17.36 3.51 -5.11
CA LYS A 201 18.19 2.73 -6.06
C LYS A 201 18.86 1.51 -5.42
N GLU A 202 19.38 1.66 -4.21
CA GLU A 202 20.04 0.59 -3.47
C GLU A 202 19.11 -0.59 -3.15
N TRP A 203 17.81 -0.33 -3.05
CA TRP A 203 16.80 -1.38 -2.85
C TRP A 203 16.47 -2.10 -4.15
N ILE A 204 16.40 -1.38 -5.26
CA ILE A 204 16.18 -1.97 -6.60
C ILE A 204 17.35 -2.88 -6.96
N GLU A 205 18.59 -2.44 -6.73
CA GLU A 205 19.80 -3.20 -7.07
C GLU A 205 19.94 -4.53 -6.29
N LYS A 206 19.28 -4.69 -5.13
CA LYS A 206 19.20 -5.99 -4.41
C LYS A 206 18.50 -7.07 -5.23
N TYR A 207 17.62 -6.69 -6.15
CA TYR A 207 16.82 -7.60 -6.96
C TYR A 207 17.34 -7.75 -8.39
N LYS A 208 18.44 -7.09 -8.75
CA LYS A 208 19.00 -7.12 -10.09
C LYS A 208 19.24 -8.55 -10.58
N GLY A 209 18.65 -8.88 -11.76
CA GLY A 209 18.76 -10.18 -12.39
C GLY A 209 17.94 -11.31 -11.73
N ARG A 210 17.16 -11.03 -10.70
CA ARG A 210 16.37 -12.06 -10.01
C ARG A 210 15.11 -12.48 -10.78
N PHE A 211 14.69 -11.72 -11.78
CA PHE A 211 13.46 -11.94 -12.54
C PHE A 211 13.70 -12.29 -14.02
N ASN A 212 14.94 -12.57 -14.41
CA ASN A 212 15.30 -12.91 -15.78
C ASN A 212 14.70 -14.23 -16.31
N GLY A 213 14.20 -15.09 -15.40
CA GLY A 213 13.44 -16.30 -15.74
C GLY A 213 12.00 -16.05 -16.21
N GLY A 214 11.51 -14.83 -16.05
CA GLY A 214 10.17 -14.40 -16.45
C GLY A 214 9.04 -14.86 -15.57
N TRP A 215 7.84 -14.37 -15.89
CA TRP A 215 6.64 -14.58 -15.05
C TRP A 215 6.09 -16.00 -15.09
N ASP A 216 6.20 -16.74 -16.19
CA ASP A 216 5.70 -18.12 -16.26
C ASP A 216 6.44 -19.01 -15.26
N LYS A 217 7.77 -18.98 -15.27
CA LYS A 217 8.62 -19.71 -14.34
C LYS A 217 8.41 -19.24 -12.89
N LEU A 218 8.41 -17.93 -12.68
CA LEU A 218 8.19 -17.35 -11.34
C LEU A 218 6.85 -17.79 -10.74
N ARG A 219 5.81 -17.84 -11.56
CA ARG A 219 4.48 -18.28 -11.16
C ARG A 219 4.45 -19.75 -10.74
N GLU A 220 5.12 -20.63 -11.49
CA GLU A 220 5.26 -22.05 -11.14
C GLU A 220 6.04 -22.24 -9.84
N GLU A 221 7.18 -21.58 -9.71
CA GLU A 221 8.00 -21.63 -8.49
C GLU A 221 7.26 -21.12 -7.26
N THR A 222 6.51 -20.03 -7.40
CA THR A 222 5.68 -19.48 -6.32
C THR A 222 4.58 -20.46 -5.91
N TYR A 223 3.90 -21.05 -6.88
CA TYR A 223 2.87 -22.05 -6.63
C TYR A 223 3.41 -23.28 -5.86
N GLU A 224 4.57 -23.81 -6.25
CA GLU A 224 5.17 -24.94 -5.55
C GLU A 224 5.59 -24.58 -4.12
N ARG A 225 6.16 -23.38 -3.91
CA ARG A 225 6.47 -22.88 -2.56
C ARG A 225 5.21 -22.73 -1.71
N GLN A 226 4.14 -22.17 -2.26
CA GLN A 226 2.86 -21.97 -1.56
C GLN A 226 2.25 -23.31 -1.11
N LYS A 227 2.33 -24.35 -1.95
CA LYS A 227 1.90 -25.71 -1.57
C LYS A 227 2.76 -26.28 -0.45
N ALA A 228 4.08 -26.18 -0.59
CA ALA A 228 5.03 -26.71 0.40
C ALA A 228 4.85 -26.03 1.76
N MET A 229 4.50 -24.74 1.77
CA MET A 229 4.24 -23.97 2.99
C MET A 229 2.81 -24.14 3.56
N GLY A 230 1.94 -24.84 2.85
CA GLY A 230 0.52 -24.97 3.22
C GLY A 230 -0.28 -23.65 3.12
N VAL A 231 0.22 -22.67 2.38
CA VAL A 231 -0.48 -21.40 2.12
C VAL A 231 -1.70 -21.63 1.24
N ILE A 232 -1.58 -22.57 0.28
CA ILE A 232 -2.69 -23.06 -0.55
C ILE A 232 -2.90 -24.55 -0.30
N PRO A 233 -4.11 -25.11 -0.57
CA PRO A 233 -4.37 -26.54 -0.44
C PRO A 233 -3.38 -27.39 -1.27
N ALA A 234 -3.01 -28.56 -0.73
CA ALA A 234 -2.07 -29.46 -1.41
C ALA A 234 -2.59 -29.99 -2.76
N ASP A 235 -3.90 -30.08 -2.92
CA ASP A 235 -4.60 -30.50 -4.14
C ASP A 235 -4.97 -29.32 -5.07
N ALA A 236 -4.63 -28.07 -4.69
CA ALA A 236 -4.83 -26.90 -5.55
C ALA A 236 -4.15 -27.13 -6.91
N LYS A 237 -4.80 -26.66 -7.96
CA LYS A 237 -4.29 -26.73 -9.33
C LYS A 237 -3.93 -25.33 -9.79
N LEU A 238 -2.73 -25.18 -10.34
CA LEU A 238 -2.34 -23.96 -10.99
C LEU A 238 -3.25 -23.71 -12.20
N THR A 239 -3.91 -22.56 -12.24
CA THR A 239 -4.77 -22.21 -13.39
C THR A 239 -3.91 -21.99 -14.64
N PRO A 240 -4.44 -22.21 -15.85
CA PRO A 240 -3.75 -21.78 -17.06
C PRO A 240 -3.41 -20.29 -17.01
N ARG A 241 -2.33 -19.87 -17.69
CA ARG A 241 -2.09 -18.44 -17.91
C ARG A 241 -3.27 -17.86 -18.70
N PRO A 242 -3.82 -16.69 -18.32
CA PRO A 242 -4.83 -15.99 -19.11
C PRO A 242 -4.32 -15.75 -20.54
N ALA A 243 -5.20 -15.89 -21.53
CA ALA A 243 -4.82 -15.74 -22.95
C ALA A 243 -4.36 -14.31 -23.29
N GLU A 244 -4.81 -13.34 -22.52
CA GLU A 244 -4.46 -11.91 -22.65
C GLU A 244 -3.04 -11.62 -22.19
N ILE A 245 -2.43 -12.51 -21.40
CA ILE A 245 -1.04 -12.38 -20.96
C ILE A 245 -0.19 -13.25 -21.87
N PRO A 246 0.68 -12.70 -22.71
CA PRO A 246 1.53 -13.47 -23.61
C PRO A 246 2.54 -14.33 -22.82
N ALA A 247 3.06 -15.40 -23.44
CA ALA A 247 4.12 -16.17 -22.82
C ALA A 247 5.39 -15.33 -22.71
N TRP A 248 6.14 -15.54 -21.63
CA TRP A 248 7.43 -14.86 -21.47
C TRP A 248 8.37 -15.10 -22.66
N ASP A 249 8.40 -16.31 -23.18
CA ASP A 249 9.27 -16.68 -24.29
C ASP A 249 8.91 -15.96 -25.60
N ASP A 250 7.66 -15.54 -25.76
CA ASP A 250 7.18 -14.80 -26.93
C ASP A 250 7.55 -13.30 -26.89
N MET A 251 8.06 -12.82 -25.75
CA MET A 251 8.46 -11.42 -25.60
C MET A 251 9.77 -11.12 -26.30
N SER A 252 9.86 -9.92 -26.91
CA SER A 252 11.13 -9.43 -27.45
C SER A 252 12.16 -9.16 -26.35
N ASP A 253 13.44 -9.15 -26.70
CA ASP A 253 14.53 -8.86 -25.75
C ASP A 253 14.37 -7.48 -25.06
N VAL A 254 13.81 -6.50 -25.77
CA VAL A 254 13.53 -5.18 -25.19
C VAL A 254 12.43 -5.25 -24.15
N GLN A 255 11.34 -5.96 -24.44
CA GLN A 255 10.25 -6.18 -23.47
C GLN A 255 10.72 -6.96 -22.26
N LYS A 256 11.47 -8.06 -22.44
CA LYS A 256 12.04 -8.84 -21.34
C LYS A 256 12.86 -7.96 -20.39
N ARG A 257 13.78 -7.17 -20.92
CA ARG A 257 14.60 -6.26 -20.12
C ARG A 257 13.77 -5.19 -19.40
N LEU A 258 12.73 -4.65 -20.06
CA LEU A 258 11.82 -3.69 -19.43
C LEU A 258 11.08 -4.32 -18.27
N PHE A 259 10.46 -5.48 -18.48
CA PHE A 259 9.65 -6.17 -17.47
C PHE A 259 10.49 -6.69 -16.29
N GLU A 260 11.71 -7.16 -16.55
CA GLU A 260 12.68 -7.50 -15.50
C GLU A 260 12.94 -6.28 -14.61
N ARG A 261 13.24 -5.13 -15.20
CA ARG A 261 13.54 -3.91 -14.45
C ARG A 261 12.33 -3.38 -13.69
N GLN A 262 11.14 -3.44 -14.27
CA GLN A 262 9.90 -3.07 -13.59
C GLN A 262 9.67 -3.95 -12.36
N MET A 263 9.85 -5.28 -12.49
CA MET A 263 9.70 -6.19 -11.35
C MET A 263 10.79 -6.00 -10.28
N GLU A 264 12.04 -5.71 -10.67
CA GLU A 264 13.12 -5.34 -9.74
C GLU A 264 12.76 -4.08 -8.95
N THR A 265 12.17 -3.07 -9.61
CA THR A 265 11.75 -1.82 -8.99
C THR A 265 10.60 -2.05 -8.01
N PHE A 266 9.58 -2.80 -8.42
CA PHE A 266 8.46 -3.19 -7.56
C PHE A 266 8.94 -3.95 -6.32
N ALA A 267 9.82 -4.94 -6.50
CA ALA A 267 10.37 -5.72 -5.41
C ALA A 267 11.22 -4.87 -4.45
N GLY A 268 12.05 -3.97 -5.00
CA GLY A 268 12.83 -3.02 -4.22
C GLY A 268 11.95 -2.07 -3.40
N PHE A 269 10.83 -1.62 -3.97
CA PHE A 269 9.88 -0.74 -3.29
C PHE A 269 9.16 -1.45 -2.14
N ALA A 270 8.70 -2.69 -2.36
CA ALA A 270 8.10 -3.52 -1.32
C ALA A 270 9.07 -3.81 -0.17
N ALA A 271 10.31 -4.22 -0.49
CA ALA A 271 11.33 -4.53 0.49
C ALA A 271 11.79 -3.29 1.31
N HIS A 272 11.91 -2.13 0.67
CA HIS A 272 12.17 -0.86 1.36
C HIS A 272 11.05 -0.54 2.34
N THR A 273 9.80 -0.69 1.91
CA THR A 273 8.64 -0.42 2.76
C THR A 273 8.58 -1.36 3.96
N ASP A 274 8.84 -2.66 3.77
CA ASP A 274 8.93 -3.62 4.87
C ASP A 274 10.04 -3.27 5.86
N HIS A 275 11.18 -2.78 5.37
CA HIS A 275 12.26 -2.26 6.23
C HIS A 275 11.78 -1.08 7.09
N GLU A 276 11.05 -0.14 6.50
CA GLU A 276 10.52 1.02 7.22
C GLU A 276 9.46 0.60 8.26
N VAL A 277 8.61 -0.37 7.95
CA VAL A 277 7.71 -0.99 8.94
C VAL A 277 8.51 -1.65 10.07
N GLY A 278 9.65 -2.29 9.74
CA GLY A 278 10.57 -2.87 10.72
C GLY A 278 11.14 -1.84 11.71
N ARG A 279 11.43 -0.63 11.24
CA ARG A 279 11.86 0.48 12.12
C ARG A 279 10.75 0.86 13.12
N LEU A 280 9.49 0.91 12.67
CA LEU A 280 8.35 1.18 13.54
C LEU A 280 8.17 0.05 14.58
N VAL A 281 8.27 -1.21 14.16
CA VAL A 281 8.19 -2.38 15.07
C VAL A 281 9.32 -2.33 16.11
N ALA A 282 10.56 -2.05 15.68
CA ALA A 282 11.69 -1.91 16.58
C ALA A 282 11.50 -0.77 17.61
N GLN A 283 10.85 0.32 17.21
CA GLN A 283 10.52 1.40 18.14
C GLN A 283 9.46 0.97 19.16
N LEU A 284 8.42 0.24 18.75
CA LEU A 284 7.42 -0.30 19.68
C LEU A 284 8.06 -1.26 20.70
N GLU A 285 9.00 -2.07 20.25
CA GLU A 285 9.80 -2.95 21.13
C GLU A 285 10.68 -2.15 22.10
N ALA A 286 11.37 -1.13 21.61
CA ALA A 286 12.26 -0.29 22.41
C ALA A 286 11.53 0.50 23.51
N ILE A 287 10.29 0.89 23.29
CA ILE A 287 9.44 1.55 24.30
C ILE A 287 8.64 0.57 25.16
N GLY A 288 8.78 -0.75 24.95
CA GLY A 288 8.13 -1.80 25.75
C GLY A 288 6.65 -2.03 25.43
N GLU A 289 6.15 -1.54 24.29
CA GLU A 289 4.72 -1.61 23.93
C GLU A 289 4.39 -2.71 22.91
N LEU A 290 5.39 -3.39 22.32
CA LEU A 290 5.13 -4.37 21.26
C LEU A 290 4.26 -5.54 21.77
N ASP A 291 4.56 -6.09 22.94
CA ASP A 291 3.82 -7.21 23.54
C ASP A 291 2.39 -6.85 23.98
N ASN A 292 2.12 -5.55 24.17
CA ASN A 292 0.80 -5.00 24.49
C ASN A 292 0.08 -4.41 23.27
N THR A 293 0.60 -4.62 22.07
CA THR A 293 0.06 -4.07 20.83
C THR A 293 -0.46 -5.17 19.92
N ILE A 294 -1.73 -5.08 19.52
CA ILE A 294 -2.24 -5.88 18.41
C ILE A 294 -1.73 -5.28 17.10
N PHE A 295 -0.87 -6.01 16.40
CA PHE A 295 -0.27 -5.57 15.15
C PHE A 295 -0.86 -6.32 13.96
N PHE A 296 -1.56 -5.62 13.07
CA PHE A 296 -2.06 -6.16 11.81
C PHE A 296 -1.15 -5.71 10.67
N TYR A 297 -0.56 -6.65 9.95
CA TYR A 297 0.20 -6.39 8.74
C TYR A 297 -0.59 -6.95 7.55
N ILE A 298 -1.27 -6.08 6.81
CA ILE A 298 -2.13 -6.45 5.69
C ILE A 298 -1.32 -6.29 4.39
N VAL A 299 -1.08 -7.42 3.72
CA VAL A 299 -0.33 -7.47 2.47
C VAL A 299 -1.29 -7.32 1.31
N GLY A 300 -1.48 -6.08 0.93
CA GLY A 300 -2.31 -5.64 -0.18
C GLY A 300 -3.74 -5.27 0.19
N ASP A 301 -4.15 -4.14 -0.34
CA ASP A 301 -5.52 -3.62 -0.23
C ASP A 301 -6.40 -4.06 -1.41
N ASN A 302 -5.80 -4.51 -2.53
CA ASN A 302 -6.54 -4.99 -3.71
C ASN A 302 -5.77 -5.99 -4.61
N GLY A 303 -4.53 -6.30 -4.30
CA GLY A 303 -3.61 -7.03 -5.18
C GLY A 303 -2.77 -6.10 -6.04
N SER A 304 -1.90 -6.67 -6.90
CA SER A 304 -1.04 -5.86 -7.76
C SER A 304 -1.85 -5.10 -8.81
N SER A 305 -1.46 -3.84 -9.07
CA SER A 305 -2.09 -2.99 -10.07
C SER A 305 -1.67 -3.36 -11.49
N ALA A 306 -2.59 -3.16 -12.45
CA ALA A 306 -2.35 -3.31 -13.89
C ALA A 306 -2.25 -1.95 -14.61
N GLU A 307 -1.95 -0.89 -13.91
CA GLU A 307 -1.90 0.47 -14.42
C GLU A 307 -0.86 0.61 -15.54
N GLY A 308 -1.26 1.25 -16.63
CA GLY A 308 -0.40 1.45 -17.79
C GLY A 308 -0.31 0.27 -18.76
N GLY A 309 -0.99 -0.85 -18.51
CA GLY A 309 -0.94 -2.05 -19.35
C GLY A 309 0.39 -2.81 -19.23
N PRO A 310 0.66 -3.78 -20.14
CA PRO A 310 1.83 -4.66 -20.02
C PRO A 310 3.18 -3.94 -20.02
N GLU A 311 3.37 -2.93 -20.86
CA GLU A 311 4.62 -2.15 -20.92
C GLU A 311 4.73 -1.10 -19.81
N GLY A 312 3.65 -0.84 -19.07
CA GLY A 312 3.60 0.22 -18.06
C GLY A 312 3.39 1.60 -18.65
N THR A 313 3.55 2.61 -17.83
CA THR A 313 3.39 4.02 -18.24
C THR A 313 4.27 4.92 -17.37
N TYR A 314 4.64 6.10 -17.89
CA TYR A 314 5.32 7.14 -17.09
C TYR A 314 4.37 7.88 -16.15
N ASN A 315 3.08 7.87 -16.49
CA ASN A 315 2.05 8.58 -15.73
C ASN A 315 0.72 7.87 -15.99
N GLU A 316 0.01 7.52 -14.93
CA GLU A 316 -1.28 6.85 -14.98
C GLU A 316 -2.29 7.56 -15.89
N MET A 317 -2.29 8.89 -15.88
CA MET A 317 -3.15 9.71 -16.74
C MET A 317 -2.92 9.48 -18.24
N MET A 318 -1.76 9.00 -18.67
CA MET A 318 -1.53 8.61 -20.06
C MET A 318 -2.43 7.44 -20.43
N ALA A 319 -2.45 6.38 -19.62
CA ALA A 319 -3.28 5.20 -19.85
C ALA A 319 -4.77 5.54 -19.84
N LEU A 320 -5.22 6.35 -18.88
CA LEU A 320 -6.61 6.83 -18.78
C LEU A 320 -7.04 7.68 -20.01
N ASN A 321 -6.08 8.33 -20.67
CA ASN A 321 -6.31 9.08 -21.91
C ASN A 321 -6.03 8.26 -23.18
N GLY A 322 -5.86 6.94 -23.08
CA GLY A 322 -5.65 6.04 -24.22
C GLY A 322 -4.24 6.15 -24.84
N VAL A 323 -3.29 6.73 -24.13
CA VAL A 323 -1.90 6.82 -24.57
C VAL A 323 -1.12 5.62 -24.05
N VAL A 324 -0.73 4.72 -24.95
CA VAL A 324 0.01 3.50 -24.60
C VAL A 324 1.51 3.74 -24.83
N GLY A 325 2.31 3.45 -23.80
CA GLY A 325 3.78 3.43 -23.92
C GLY A 325 4.24 2.24 -24.77
N LYS A 326 5.39 2.40 -25.44
CA LYS A 326 6.04 1.31 -26.17
C LYS A 326 7.33 0.93 -25.44
N ALA A 327 7.63 -0.36 -25.40
CA ALA A 327 8.79 -0.88 -24.67
C ALA A 327 10.11 -0.20 -25.08
N ASP A 328 10.31 0.08 -26.35
CA ASP A 328 11.53 0.77 -26.87
C ASP A 328 11.63 2.23 -26.41
N GLN A 329 10.51 2.87 -26.12
CA GLN A 329 10.50 4.22 -25.54
C GLN A 329 10.71 4.17 -24.03
N MET A 330 10.06 3.21 -23.35
CA MET A 330 10.11 3.07 -21.90
C MET A 330 11.51 2.66 -21.41
N ILE A 331 12.18 1.75 -22.13
CA ILE A 331 13.48 1.17 -21.72
C ILE A 331 14.60 2.23 -21.55
N GLY A 332 14.50 3.36 -22.21
CA GLY A 332 15.47 4.45 -22.08
C GLY A 332 15.39 5.24 -20.77
N HIS A 333 14.41 4.94 -19.94
CA HIS A 333 14.11 5.70 -18.71
C HIS A 333 14.12 4.84 -17.44
N ILE A 334 14.65 3.61 -17.50
CA ILE A 334 14.73 2.66 -16.39
C ILE A 334 16.16 2.39 -15.92
#